data_cbb9a6cf0fcf1737470d35ae18825c42
#
_entry.id   cbb9a6cf0fcf1737470d35ae18825c42
#
_cell.length_a   1.000
_cell.length_b   1.000
_cell.length_c   1.000
_cell.angle_alpha   90.00
_cell.angle_beta   90.00
_cell.angle_gamma   90.00
#
_symmetry.space_group_name_H-M   'P 1'
#
loop_
_entity.id
_entity.type
_entity.pdbx_description
1 polymer ?
#
loop_
_entity_poly.entity_id
_entity_poly.type
_entity_poly.pdbx_seq_one_letter_code
_entity_poly.pdbx_strand_id
1 'polypeptide(L)'
;MSRPLELSYNWRAPVSFATIGLLICIGVLVRSTIVGRAGAVAAVIVLWAVFMAVVWGRTRALIEVVGDTLRVRRFLNIHELEGPRVTTVREYLTASGPSYKVRLTADQRTYYVPSAMLRQGQSTFLGWLLTNCPDAELDKGSLKTIDRLRTRGLIE
;
A
#
# COMPACT_ATOMS: atom_id res chain seq x y z
N MET A 1 -14.37 0.38 17.96
CA MET A 1 -13.63 -0.51 17.02
C MET A 1 -13.74 0.09 15.63
N SER A 2 -12.69 0.70 15.13
CA SER A 2 -12.64 1.22 13.76
C SER A 2 -12.63 0.03 12.78
N ARG A 3 -13.53 0.04 11.81
CA ARG A 3 -13.53 -0.99 10.76
C ARG A 3 -12.24 -0.83 9.94
N PRO A 4 -11.55 -1.93 9.59
CA PRO A 4 -10.39 -1.85 8.71
C PRO A 4 -10.78 -1.23 7.37
N LEU A 5 -9.93 -0.32 6.87
CA LEU A 5 -10.17 0.35 5.60
C LEU A 5 -10.12 -0.67 4.45
N GLU A 6 -11.05 -0.54 3.50
CA GLU A 6 -11.09 -1.37 2.31
C GLU A 6 -9.98 -0.99 1.32
N LEU A 7 -9.49 -1.98 0.57
CA LEU A 7 -8.53 -1.73 -0.51
C LEU A 7 -9.15 -0.87 -1.61
N SER A 8 -8.39 0.12 -2.10
CA SER A 8 -8.84 1.05 -3.15
C SER A 8 -8.86 0.42 -4.55
N TYR A 9 -8.16 -0.70 -4.74
CA TYR A 9 -8.03 -1.32 -6.06
C TYR A 9 -8.58 -2.75 -6.09
N ASN A 10 -9.17 -3.11 -7.24
CA ASN A 10 -9.70 -4.46 -7.47
C ASN A 10 -8.55 -5.41 -7.86
N TRP A 11 -7.97 -6.10 -6.88
CA TRP A 11 -6.89 -7.06 -7.10
C TRP A 11 -7.34 -8.36 -7.81
N ARG A 12 -8.65 -8.65 -7.81
CA ARG A 12 -9.20 -9.88 -8.40
C ARG A 12 -9.05 -9.91 -9.92
N ALA A 13 -9.27 -8.78 -10.60
CA ALA A 13 -9.15 -8.70 -12.04
C ALA A 13 -7.74 -9.05 -12.56
N PRO A 14 -6.64 -8.39 -12.12
CA PRO A 14 -5.30 -8.75 -12.58
C PRO A 14 -4.90 -10.19 -12.22
N VAL A 15 -5.35 -10.73 -11.09
CA VAL A 15 -5.11 -12.12 -10.71
C VAL A 15 -5.81 -13.07 -11.67
N SER A 16 -7.08 -12.83 -12.00
CA SER A 16 -7.83 -13.67 -12.96
C SER A 16 -7.17 -13.67 -14.34
N PHE A 17 -6.79 -12.49 -14.85
CA PHE A 17 -6.11 -12.39 -16.15
C PHE A 17 -4.74 -13.09 -16.14
N ALA A 18 -3.93 -12.93 -15.09
CA ALA A 18 -2.65 -13.60 -14.98
C ALA A 18 -2.80 -15.12 -14.90
N THR A 19 -3.82 -15.62 -14.18
CA THR A 19 -4.08 -17.05 -14.06
C THR A 19 -4.57 -17.65 -15.38
N ILE A 20 -5.46 -16.97 -16.11
CA ILE A 20 -5.90 -17.39 -17.43
C ILE A 20 -4.72 -17.41 -18.40
N GLY A 21 -3.89 -16.36 -18.42
CA GLY A 21 -2.68 -16.29 -19.23
C GLY A 21 -1.70 -17.45 -18.92
N LEU A 22 -1.49 -17.77 -17.63
CA LEU A 22 -0.70 -18.92 -17.21
C LEU A 22 -1.24 -20.22 -17.82
N LEU A 23 -2.53 -20.49 -17.72
CA LEU A 23 -3.15 -21.72 -18.23
C LEU A 23 -3.00 -21.83 -19.74
N ILE A 24 -3.19 -20.73 -20.48
CA ILE A 24 -2.97 -20.67 -21.93
C ILE A 24 -1.50 -20.98 -22.26
N CYS A 25 -0.54 -20.32 -21.60
CA CYS A 25 0.88 -20.54 -21.82
C CYS A 25 1.29 -22.00 -21.55
N ILE A 26 0.83 -22.60 -20.45
CA ILE A 26 1.08 -24.00 -20.15
C ILE A 26 0.47 -24.91 -21.22
N GLY A 27 -0.77 -24.66 -21.64
CA GLY A 27 -1.44 -25.45 -22.68
C GLY A 27 -0.69 -25.43 -24.02
N VAL A 28 -0.17 -24.28 -24.42
CA VAL A 28 0.65 -24.14 -25.64
C VAL A 28 1.99 -24.84 -25.48
N LEU A 29 2.69 -24.65 -24.35
CA LEU A 29 4.00 -25.27 -24.11
C LEU A 29 3.94 -26.80 -24.03
N VAL A 30 2.89 -27.36 -23.42
CA VAL A 30 2.70 -28.82 -23.33
C VAL A 30 2.47 -29.44 -24.69
N ARG A 31 1.77 -28.75 -25.60
CA ARG A 31 1.54 -29.20 -26.97
C ARG A 31 2.73 -28.98 -27.91
N SER A 32 3.68 -28.12 -27.51
CA SER A 32 4.85 -27.83 -28.33
C SER A 32 5.87 -28.98 -28.33
N THR A 33 6.61 -29.12 -29.42
CA THR A 33 7.72 -30.06 -29.55
C THR A 33 9.08 -29.43 -29.18
N ILE A 34 9.05 -28.26 -28.53
CA ILE A 34 10.26 -27.48 -28.19
C ILE A 34 11.11 -28.24 -27.18
N VAL A 35 12.41 -28.37 -27.47
CA VAL A 35 13.41 -28.93 -26.53
C VAL A 35 13.48 -27.98 -25.31
N GLY A 36 13.41 -28.54 -24.10
CA GLY A 36 13.44 -27.73 -22.87
C GLY A 36 12.07 -27.24 -22.40
N ARG A 37 10.97 -27.71 -22.98
CA ARG A 37 9.59 -27.32 -22.59
C ARG A 37 9.31 -27.40 -21.09
N ALA A 38 9.89 -28.40 -20.40
CA ALA A 38 9.71 -28.53 -18.95
C ALA A 38 10.31 -27.36 -18.18
N GLY A 39 11.48 -26.86 -18.60
CA GLY A 39 12.10 -25.67 -18.03
C GLY A 39 11.29 -24.41 -18.29
N ALA A 40 10.73 -24.27 -19.51
CA ALA A 40 9.85 -23.14 -19.85
C ALA A 40 8.57 -23.15 -19.02
N VAL A 41 7.92 -24.29 -18.83
CA VAL A 41 6.74 -24.43 -17.96
C VAL A 41 7.09 -24.07 -16.52
N ALA A 42 8.20 -24.57 -15.99
CA ALA A 42 8.66 -24.23 -14.64
C ALA A 42 8.90 -22.73 -14.48
N ALA A 43 9.56 -22.07 -15.45
CA ALA A 43 9.80 -20.62 -15.42
C ALA A 43 8.50 -19.81 -15.38
N VAL A 44 7.48 -20.17 -16.18
CA VAL A 44 6.19 -19.50 -16.21
C VAL A 44 5.45 -19.68 -14.87
N ILE A 45 5.50 -20.87 -14.26
CA ILE A 45 4.90 -21.11 -12.94
C ILE A 45 5.60 -20.29 -11.86
N VAL A 46 6.93 -20.23 -11.87
CA VAL A 46 7.70 -19.40 -10.90
C VAL A 46 7.34 -17.94 -11.05
N LEU A 47 7.28 -17.41 -12.27
CA LEU A 47 6.90 -16.02 -12.53
C LEU A 47 5.49 -15.71 -12.00
N TRP A 48 4.55 -16.62 -12.25
CA TRP A 48 3.18 -16.47 -11.71
C TRP A 48 3.17 -16.53 -10.17
N ALA A 49 3.93 -17.43 -9.55
CA ALA A 49 4.02 -17.51 -8.09
C ALA A 49 4.59 -16.23 -7.47
N VAL A 50 5.64 -15.65 -8.08
CA VAL A 50 6.21 -14.35 -7.68
C VAL A 50 5.17 -13.23 -7.80
N PHE A 51 4.45 -13.19 -8.93
CA PHE A 51 3.37 -12.22 -9.12
C PHE A 51 2.30 -12.36 -8.03
N MET A 52 1.85 -13.59 -7.73
CA MET A 52 0.87 -13.85 -6.67
C MET A 52 1.37 -13.44 -5.29
N ALA A 53 2.64 -13.68 -4.97
CA ALA A 53 3.25 -13.25 -3.71
C ALA A 53 3.25 -11.73 -3.57
N VAL A 54 3.57 -10.99 -4.65
CA VAL A 54 3.51 -9.51 -4.66
C VAL A 54 2.08 -9.01 -4.48
N VAL A 55 1.11 -9.57 -5.21
CA VAL A 55 -0.30 -9.18 -5.07
C VAL A 55 -0.79 -9.47 -3.66
N TRP A 56 -0.50 -10.65 -3.12
CA TRP A 56 -0.89 -11.01 -1.76
C TRP A 56 -0.28 -10.08 -0.70
N GLY A 57 1.00 -9.71 -0.85
CA GLY A 57 1.63 -8.72 0.03
C GLY A 57 0.95 -7.35 -0.02
N ARG A 58 0.52 -6.91 -1.22
CA ARG A 58 -0.16 -5.63 -1.40
C ARG A 58 -1.59 -5.63 -0.85
N THR A 59 -2.30 -6.76 -0.88
CA THR A 59 -3.65 -6.86 -0.31
C THR A 59 -3.67 -6.80 1.22
N ARG A 60 -2.52 -6.92 1.87
CA ARG A 60 -2.37 -6.83 3.33
C ARG A 60 -2.11 -5.42 3.86
N ALA A 61 -2.14 -4.39 3.00
CA ALA A 61 -2.05 -3.01 3.46
C ALA A 61 -3.18 -2.70 4.45
N LEU A 62 -2.83 -2.13 5.61
CA LEU A 62 -3.75 -1.77 6.67
C LEU A 62 -3.34 -0.42 7.26
N ILE A 63 -4.32 0.43 7.51
CA ILE A 63 -4.20 1.62 8.35
C ILE A 63 -5.34 1.55 9.36
N GLU A 64 -5.00 1.55 10.63
CA GLU A 64 -5.94 1.51 11.74
C GLU A 64 -5.55 2.57 12.77
N VAL A 65 -6.50 3.40 13.15
CA VAL A 65 -6.32 4.43 14.18
C VAL A 65 -6.80 3.88 15.51
N VAL A 66 -5.90 3.86 16.51
CA VAL A 66 -6.21 3.42 17.87
C VAL A 66 -5.78 4.54 18.82
N GLY A 67 -6.71 5.46 19.11
CA GLY A 67 -6.40 6.65 19.92
C GLY A 67 -5.38 7.55 19.21
N ASP A 68 -4.26 7.84 19.88
CA ASP A 68 -3.13 8.62 19.39
C ASP A 68 -2.14 7.82 18.55
N THR A 69 -2.32 6.50 18.48
CA THR A 69 -1.43 5.57 17.77
C THR A 69 -2.04 5.17 16.42
N LEU A 70 -1.22 5.24 15.38
CA LEU A 70 -1.55 4.75 14.04
C LEU A 70 -0.85 3.43 13.78
N ARG A 71 -1.61 2.37 13.64
CA ARG A 71 -1.11 1.06 13.24
C ARG A 71 -1.09 0.95 11.72
N VAL A 72 0.10 0.77 11.16
CA VAL A 72 0.31 0.67 9.71
C VAL A 72 0.89 -0.69 9.37
N ARG A 73 0.27 -1.39 8.44
CA ARG A 73 0.82 -2.62 7.87
C ARG A 73 1.20 -2.39 6.41
N ARG A 74 2.43 -2.75 6.09
CA ARG A 74 2.91 -2.81 4.72
C ARG A 74 3.58 -4.17 4.50
N PHE A 75 3.05 -4.96 3.56
CA PHE A 75 3.45 -6.36 3.37
C PHE A 75 3.30 -7.19 4.66
N LEU A 76 4.40 -7.68 5.20
CA LEU A 76 4.43 -8.50 6.42
C LEU A 76 4.73 -7.67 7.67
N ASN A 77 5.26 -6.45 7.51
CA ASN A 77 5.68 -5.62 8.63
C ASN A 77 4.52 -4.77 9.14
N ILE A 78 4.34 -4.78 10.45
CA ILE A 78 3.40 -3.92 11.17
C ILE A 78 4.25 -2.92 11.95
N HIS A 79 3.88 -1.64 11.82
CA HIS A 79 4.50 -0.55 12.57
C HIS A 79 3.41 0.22 13.31
N GLU A 80 3.71 0.63 14.54
CA GLU A 80 2.88 1.50 15.34
C GLU A 80 3.56 2.87 15.41
N LEU A 81 2.84 3.89 14.98
CA LEU A 81 3.30 5.27 14.95
C LEU A 81 2.55 6.04 16.03
N GLU A 82 3.26 6.46 17.06
CA GLU A 82 2.71 7.30 18.14
C GLU A 82 2.71 8.76 17.67
N GLY A 83 1.53 9.42 17.72
CA GLY A 83 1.34 10.78 17.23
C GLY A 83 2.36 11.79 17.77
N PRO A 84 2.55 11.90 19.09
CA PRO A 84 3.49 12.86 19.68
C PRO A 84 4.97 12.66 19.31
N ARG A 85 5.32 11.50 18.76
CA ARG A 85 6.68 11.19 18.30
C ARG A 85 6.92 11.49 16.83
N VAL A 86 5.90 11.85 16.08
CA VAL A 86 6.04 12.18 14.66
C VAL A 86 6.71 13.54 14.49
N THR A 87 7.85 13.59 13.82
CA THR A 87 8.59 14.83 13.59
C THR A 87 8.42 15.37 12.18
N THR A 88 8.45 14.49 11.17
CA THR A 88 8.41 14.93 9.78
C THR A 88 7.52 14.00 8.97
N VAL A 89 6.69 14.58 8.12
CA VAL A 89 5.85 13.85 7.15
C VAL A 89 6.11 14.41 5.76
N ARG A 90 6.43 13.51 4.81
CA ARG A 90 6.68 13.86 3.41
C ARG A 90 5.82 13.02 2.49
N GLU A 91 5.12 13.69 1.59
CA GLU A 91 4.35 13.03 0.53
C GLU A 91 5.30 12.48 -0.55
N TYR A 92 4.99 11.31 -1.08
CA TYR A 92 5.61 10.78 -2.29
C TYR A 92 4.58 10.10 -3.18
N LEU A 93 4.75 10.23 -4.48
CA LEU A 93 3.82 9.66 -5.45
C LEU A 93 4.14 8.19 -5.70
N THR A 94 3.09 7.38 -5.71
CA THR A 94 3.13 5.98 -6.13
C THR A 94 2.22 5.77 -7.33
N ALA A 95 2.31 4.62 -7.99
CA ALA A 95 1.40 4.26 -9.08
C ALA A 95 -0.09 4.28 -8.66
N SER A 96 -0.37 4.12 -7.36
CA SER A 96 -1.73 4.13 -6.80
C SER A 96 -2.15 5.51 -6.28
N GLY A 97 -1.27 6.51 -6.31
CA GLY A 97 -1.50 7.87 -5.81
C GLY A 97 -0.54 8.28 -4.70
N PRO A 98 -0.80 9.40 -4.02
CA PRO A 98 0.06 9.91 -2.96
C PRO A 98 0.06 8.99 -1.73
N SER A 99 1.24 8.74 -1.21
CA SER A 99 1.52 8.01 0.02
C SER A 99 2.51 8.81 0.87
N TYR A 100 2.76 8.42 2.12
CA TYR A 100 3.53 9.26 3.04
C TYR A 100 4.71 8.53 3.64
N LYS A 101 5.79 9.28 3.85
CA LYS A 101 6.97 8.89 4.63
C LYS A 101 6.93 9.63 5.95
N VAL A 102 7.00 8.91 7.05
CA VAL A 102 6.94 9.44 8.41
C VAL A 102 8.26 9.18 9.12
N ARG A 103 8.79 10.19 9.81
CA ARG A 103 9.93 10.04 10.72
C ARG A 103 9.48 10.27 12.15
N LEU A 104 10.03 9.49 13.07
CA LEU A 104 9.79 9.61 14.51
C LEU A 104 11.02 10.19 15.22
N THR A 105 10.81 10.88 16.33
CA THR A 105 11.87 11.51 17.16
C THR A 105 12.89 10.48 17.67
N ALA A 106 12.43 9.27 18.04
CA ALA A 106 13.27 8.24 18.65
C ALA A 106 14.09 7.43 17.65
N ASP A 107 13.73 7.46 16.37
CA ASP A 107 14.28 6.58 15.37
C ASP A 107 14.58 7.38 14.10
N GLN A 108 15.82 7.33 13.61
CA GLN A 108 16.14 7.94 12.30
C GLN A 108 15.50 7.15 11.13
N ARG A 109 14.76 6.10 11.42
CA ARG A 109 14.10 5.27 10.41
C ARG A 109 12.93 5.99 9.77
N THR A 110 12.74 5.70 8.49
CA THR A 110 11.60 6.20 7.72
C THR A 110 10.54 5.12 7.62
N TYR A 111 9.34 5.44 8.09
CA TYR A 111 8.17 4.58 8.00
C TYR A 111 7.33 4.98 6.80
N TYR A 112 6.80 3.98 6.08
CA TYR A 112 6.01 4.20 4.87
C TYR A 112 4.55 3.89 5.13
N VAL A 113 3.69 4.89 4.95
CA VAL A 113 2.24 4.77 5.12
C VAL A 113 1.58 4.59 3.74
N PRO A 114 1.00 3.41 3.44
CA PRO A 114 0.44 3.10 2.11
C PRO A 114 -0.98 3.65 1.93
N SER A 115 -1.18 4.95 2.20
CA SER A 115 -2.50 5.59 2.19
C SER A 115 -3.23 5.49 0.85
N ALA A 116 -2.50 5.52 -0.28
CA ALA A 116 -3.08 5.41 -1.61
C ALA A 116 -3.64 4.02 -1.95
N MET A 117 -3.26 2.98 -1.19
CA MET A 117 -3.74 1.61 -1.41
C MET A 117 -5.11 1.34 -0.77
N LEU A 118 -5.59 2.24 0.10
CA LEU A 118 -6.80 2.07 0.89
C LEU A 118 -7.83 3.13 0.52
N ARG A 119 -9.11 2.74 0.46
CA ARG A 119 -10.22 3.70 0.37
C ARG A 119 -10.19 4.57 1.61
N GLN A 120 -10.29 5.88 1.44
CA GLN A 120 -10.18 6.86 2.53
C GLN A 120 -8.85 6.82 3.32
N GLY A 121 -7.83 6.07 2.85
CA GLY A 121 -6.55 5.95 3.55
C GLY A 121 -5.83 7.30 3.70
N GLN A 122 -5.97 8.21 2.72
CA GLN A 122 -5.42 9.57 2.80
C GLN A 122 -6.14 10.42 3.84
N SER A 123 -7.48 10.47 3.81
CA SER A 123 -8.27 11.26 4.76
C SER A 123 -8.10 10.72 6.19
N THR A 124 -8.09 9.40 6.37
CA THR A 124 -7.85 8.79 7.68
C THR A 124 -6.46 9.11 8.22
N PHE A 125 -5.41 8.98 7.40
CA PHE A 125 -4.04 9.28 7.81
C PHE A 125 -3.86 10.75 8.13
N LEU A 126 -4.29 11.66 7.22
CA LEU A 126 -4.11 13.10 7.41
C LEU A 126 -5.02 13.64 8.52
N GLY A 127 -6.22 13.12 8.68
CA GLY A 127 -7.08 13.47 9.83
C GLY A 127 -6.45 13.07 11.16
N TRP A 128 -5.92 11.84 11.27
CA TRP A 128 -5.16 11.41 12.44
C TRP A 128 -3.93 12.30 12.69
N LEU A 129 -3.19 12.64 11.64
CA LEU A 129 -2.00 13.47 11.71
C LEU A 129 -2.31 14.86 12.28
N LEU A 130 -3.34 15.52 11.75
CA LEU A 130 -3.74 16.86 12.20
C LEU A 130 -4.22 16.87 13.66
N THR A 131 -4.85 15.79 14.11
CA THR A 131 -5.36 15.67 15.48
C THR A 131 -4.27 15.32 16.49
N ASN A 132 -3.34 14.41 16.13
CA ASN A 132 -2.42 13.81 17.10
C ASN A 132 -0.95 14.25 16.94
N CYS A 133 -0.62 14.98 15.87
CA CYS A 133 0.76 15.38 15.56
C CYS A 133 0.85 16.89 15.26
N PRO A 134 0.48 17.80 16.19
CA PRO A 134 0.42 19.25 15.91
C PRO A 134 1.78 19.85 15.55
N ASP A 135 2.88 19.28 16.08
CA ASP A 135 4.24 19.77 15.90
C ASP A 135 4.97 19.12 14.71
N ALA A 136 4.30 18.25 13.95
CA ALA A 136 4.92 17.56 12.82
C ALA A 136 5.19 18.53 11.65
N GLU A 137 6.42 18.53 11.16
CA GLU A 137 6.81 19.27 9.95
C GLU A 137 6.23 18.59 8.70
N LEU A 138 5.39 19.31 7.95
CA LEU A 138 4.74 18.85 6.74
C LEU A 138 5.41 19.45 5.50
N ASP A 139 5.61 18.63 4.48
CA ASP A 139 6.08 19.13 3.19
C ASP A 139 4.96 19.81 2.38
N LYS A 140 5.35 20.54 1.34
CA LYS A 140 4.42 21.27 0.46
C LYS A 140 3.39 20.35 -0.21
N GLY A 141 3.75 19.10 -0.50
CA GLY A 141 2.85 18.10 -1.06
C GLY A 141 1.74 17.72 -0.10
N SER A 142 2.11 17.38 1.13
CA SER A 142 1.16 17.06 2.22
C SER A 142 0.20 18.22 2.50
N LEU A 143 0.71 19.46 2.59
CA LEU A 143 -0.12 20.66 2.80
C LEU A 143 -1.14 20.85 1.67
N LYS A 144 -0.71 20.74 0.41
CA LYS A 144 -1.60 20.84 -0.75
C LYS A 144 -2.68 19.75 -0.76
N THR A 145 -2.34 18.56 -0.32
CA THR A 145 -3.30 17.45 -0.23
C THR A 145 -4.29 17.67 0.90
N ILE A 146 -3.85 18.20 2.05
CA ILE A 146 -4.72 18.60 3.16
C ILE A 146 -5.74 19.64 2.69
N ASP A 147 -5.31 20.72 2.04
CA ASP A 147 -6.22 21.76 1.52
C ASP A 147 -7.26 21.19 0.56
N ARG A 148 -6.83 20.29 -0.33
CA ARG A 148 -7.74 19.59 -1.26
C ARG A 148 -8.78 18.74 -0.54
N LEU A 149 -8.38 18.03 0.51
CA LEU A 149 -9.29 17.19 1.29
C LEU A 149 -10.25 18.02 2.13
N ARG A 150 -9.80 19.15 2.71
CA ARG A 150 -10.65 20.12 3.39
C ARG A 150 -11.71 20.72 2.47
N THR A 151 -11.31 21.15 1.27
CA THR A 151 -12.24 21.69 0.26
C THR A 151 -13.31 20.66 -0.14
N ARG A 152 -13.00 19.37 -0.02
CA ARG A 152 -13.95 18.27 -0.29
C ARG A 152 -14.74 17.82 0.94
N GLY A 153 -14.52 18.40 2.11
CA GLY A 153 -15.17 18.01 3.36
C GLY A 153 -14.80 16.61 3.86
N LEU A 154 -13.61 16.11 3.50
CA LEU A 154 -13.14 14.78 3.88
C LEU A 154 -12.27 14.78 5.14
N ILE A 155 -11.80 15.94 5.57
CA ILE A 155 -11.07 16.19 6.82
C ILE A 155 -11.47 17.58 7.34
N GLU A 156 -11.38 17.80 8.64
CA GLU A 156 -11.62 19.07 9.33
C GLU A 156 -10.38 19.99 9.29
#